data_8fe525fee32c931c198cd4c731c15be1
#
_entry.id   8fe525fee32c931c198cd4c731c15be1
#
_cell.length_a   1.000
_cell.length_b   1.000
_cell.length_c   1.000
_cell.angle_alpha   90.00
_cell.angle_beta   90.00
_cell.angle_gamma   90.00
#
_symmetry.space_group_name_H-M   'P 1'
#
loop_
_entity.id
_entity.type
_entity.pdbx_description
1 polymer ?
#
loop_
_entity_poly.entity_id
_entity_poly.type
_entity_poly.pdbx_seq_one_letter_code
_entity_poly.pdbx_strand_id
1 'polypeptide(L)' 'MGDRVEQEEIFSQVLRAGRRTYFFDVRATKADDYYLTVTESKKFTHDDGSFHYQKHKIYLYK' A
#
# COMPACT_ATOMS: atom_id res chain seq x y z
N MET A 1 -11.65 18.70 -10.89
CA MET A 1 -11.37 18.34 -10.34
C MET A 1 -10.93 18.75 -9.45
N GLY A 2 -10.37 18.92 -9.22
CA GLY A 2 -9.89 19.47 -8.29
C GLY A 2 -10.08 19.03 -7.00
N ASP A 3 -10.54 18.11 -6.73
CA ASP A 3 -10.66 17.80 -5.52
C ASP A 3 -9.48 17.61 -4.91
N ARG A 4 -9.20 18.11 -3.86
CA ARG A 4 -8.08 18.05 -3.19
C ARG A 4 -8.17 17.08 -2.20
N VAL A 5 -7.34 16.23 -2.09
CA VAL A 5 -7.29 15.28 -1.02
C VAL A 5 -6.47 15.86 0.03
N GLU A 6 -6.75 15.44 1.25
CA GLU A 6 -6.02 15.93 2.35
C GLU A 6 -4.64 15.39 2.39
N GLN A 7 -4.38 14.25 1.82
CA GLN A 7 -3.06 13.68 1.80
C GLN A 7 -2.64 13.58 0.36
N GLU A 8 -1.44 14.00 0.07
CA GLU A 8 -0.92 13.92 -1.23
C GLU A 8 0.03 12.79 -1.33
N GLU A 9 -0.05 12.03 -2.38
CA GLU A 9 0.87 10.93 -2.61
C GLU A 9 2.10 11.50 -3.26
N ILE A 10 3.22 11.46 -2.56
CA ILE A 10 4.47 11.99 -3.05
C ILE A 10 5.17 10.97 -3.94
N PHE A 11 5.09 9.71 -3.61
CA PHE A 11 5.82 8.68 -4.31
C PHE A 11 5.09 7.37 -4.15
N SER A 12 5.08 6.58 -5.19
CA SER A 12 4.40 5.30 -5.13
C SER A 12 5.18 4.31 -5.97
N GLN A 13 5.33 3.11 -5.46
CA GLN A 13 6.04 2.09 -6.18
C GLN A 13 5.47 0.72 -5.82
N VAL A 14 5.49 -0.19 -6.77
CA VAL A 14 4.96 -1.52 -6.58
C VAL A 14 6.07 -2.51 -6.86
N LEU A 15 6.19 -3.49 -5.96
CA LEU A 15 7.16 -4.55 -6.13
C LEU A 15 6.43 -5.88 -6.04
N ARG A 16 6.65 -6.74 -6.98
CA ARG A 16 6.02 -8.05 -6.99
C ARG A 16 7.06 -9.12 -6.77
N ALA A 17 6.77 -10.04 -5.88
CA ALA A 17 7.69 -11.11 -5.58
C ALA A 17 6.89 -12.38 -5.35
N GLY A 18 6.82 -13.23 -6.36
CA GLY A 18 6.07 -14.46 -6.24
C GLY A 18 4.60 -14.18 -6.09
N ARG A 19 4.02 -14.67 -5.01
CA ARG A 19 2.60 -14.48 -4.77
C ARG A 19 2.32 -13.24 -3.96
N ARG A 20 3.34 -12.45 -3.65
CA ARG A 20 3.17 -11.27 -2.83
C ARG A 20 3.39 -10.04 -3.65
N THR A 21 2.67 -9.01 -3.32
CA THR A 21 2.83 -7.72 -3.95
C THR A 21 2.96 -6.70 -2.85
N TYR A 22 3.94 -5.82 -2.97
CA TYR A 22 4.18 -4.80 -1.98
C TYR A 22 3.96 -3.45 -2.62
N PHE A 23 3.20 -2.62 -1.94
CA PHE A 23 2.94 -1.26 -2.39
C PHE A 23 3.63 -0.33 -1.40
N PHE A 24 4.48 0.54 -1.92
CA PHE A 24 5.19 1.49 -1.09
C PHE A 24 4.70 2.87 -1.47
N ASP A 25 4.12 3.58 -0.53
CA ASP A 25 3.59 4.91 -0.78
C ASP A 25 4.17 5.87 0.23
N VAL A 26 4.65 7.00 -0.24
CA VAL A 26 5.10 8.06 0.63
C VAL A 26 4.07 9.17 0.53
N ARG A 27 3.55 9.59 1.65
CA ARG A 27 2.51 10.60 1.70
C ARG A 27 2.86 11.68 2.69
N ALA A 28 2.26 12.82 2.52
CA ALA A 28 2.46 13.94 3.41
C ALA A 28 1.17 14.26 4.11
N THR A 29 1.24 14.60 5.38
CA THR A 29 0.06 15.03 6.10
C THR A 29 -0.10 16.52 5.93
N LYS A 30 -1.16 17.06 6.51
CA LYS A 30 -1.38 18.49 6.44
C LYS A 30 -0.31 19.26 7.16
N ALA A 31 0.35 18.65 8.11
CA ALA A 31 1.40 19.32 8.86
C ALA A 31 2.74 19.16 8.19
N ASP A 32 2.74 18.68 6.95
CA ASP A 32 3.98 18.52 6.21
C ASP A 32 4.89 17.45 6.79
N ASP A 33 4.33 16.52 7.54
CA ASP A 33 5.10 15.38 7.98
C ASP A 33 4.97 14.29 6.94
N TYR A 34 6.04 13.60 6.69
CA TYR A 34 6.01 12.52 5.72
C TYR A 34 5.94 11.19 6.42
N TYR A 35 5.28 10.25 5.82
CA TYR A 35 5.26 8.91 6.34
C TYR A 35 5.21 7.93 5.18
N LEU A 36 5.71 6.75 5.44
CA LEU A 36 5.75 5.68 4.46
C LEU A 36 4.68 4.68 4.82
N THR A 37 3.91 4.28 3.83
CA THR A 37 2.93 3.22 4.00
C THR A 37 3.38 2.03 3.17
N VAL A 38 3.46 0.89 3.80
CA VAL A 38 3.82 -0.33 3.11
C VAL A 38 2.62 -1.26 3.20
N THR A 39 2.12 -1.68 2.05
CA THR A 39 0.99 -2.59 2.01
C THR A 39 1.46 -3.88 1.37
N GLU A 40 1.27 -4.98 2.07
CA GLU A 40 1.60 -6.28 1.54
C GLU A 40 0.31 -6.97 1.15
N SER A 41 0.23 -7.46 -0.07
CA SER A 41 -0.91 -8.21 -0.54
C SER A 41 -0.42 -9.60 -0.88
N LYS A 42 -1.05 -10.61 -0.30
CA LYS A 42 -0.62 -11.98 -0.50
C LYS A 42 -1.80 -12.78 -1.00
N LYS A 43 -1.57 -13.58 -2.02
CA LYS A 43 -2.63 -14.37 -2.60
C LYS A 43 -2.56 -15.79 -2.05
N PHE A 44 -3.69 -16.28 -1.59
CA PHE A 44 -3.81 -17.65 -1.13
C PHE A 44 -4.74 -18.39 -2.07
N THR A 45 -4.34 -19.57 -2.48
CA THR A 45 -5.14 -20.39 -3.37
C THR A 45 -5.62 -21.59 -2.59
N HIS A 46 -6.88 -21.92 -2.75
CA HIS A 46 -7.49 -23.04 -2.06
C HIS A 46 -7.56 -24.25 -2.98
N ASP A 47 -7.78 -25.40 -2.37
CA ASP A 47 -7.79 -26.65 -3.15
C ASP A 47 -8.91 -26.69 -4.17
N ASP A 48 -9.98 -25.98 -3.93
CA ASP A 48 -11.10 -26.00 -4.85
C ASP A 48 -10.94 -25.04 -6.00
N GLY A 49 -9.78 -24.40 -6.10
CA GLY A 49 -9.55 -23.47 -7.19
C GLY A 49 -9.87 -22.04 -6.87
N SER A 50 -10.52 -21.79 -5.76
CA SER A 50 -10.80 -20.40 -5.38
C SER A 50 -9.56 -19.80 -4.74
N PHE A 51 -9.59 -18.48 -4.52
CA PHE A 51 -8.47 -17.82 -3.89
C PHE A 51 -8.97 -16.59 -3.15
N HIS A 52 -8.12 -16.09 -2.29
CA HIS A 52 -8.41 -14.83 -1.61
C HIS A 52 -7.11 -14.09 -1.38
N TYR A 53 -7.23 -12.80 -1.12
CA TYR A 53 -6.06 -11.97 -0.84
C TYR A 53 -6.09 -11.56 0.61
N GLN A 54 -4.90 -11.53 1.20
CA GLN A 54 -4.75 -11.04 2.55
C GLN A 54 -3.85 -9.82 2.49
N LYS A 55 -4.24 -8.75 3.12
CA LYS A 55 -3.49 -7.50 3.05
C LYS A 55 -3.11 -7.05 4.44
N HIS A 56 -1.88 -6.54 4.54
CA HIS A 56 -1.39 -5.96 5.76
C HIS A 56 -0.82 -4.60 5.43
N LYS A 57 -1.11 -3.64 6.25
CA LYS A 57 -0.65 -2.28 6.01
C LYS A 57 0.11 -1.78 7.23
N ILE A 58 1.27 -1.19 6.98
CA ILE A 58 2.12 -0.69 8.03
C ILE A 58 2.40 0.78 7.75
N TYR A 59 2.31 1.59 8.77
CA TYR A 59 2.57 3.03 8.65
C TYR A 59 3.85 3.35 9.40
N LEU A 60 4.79 3.98 8.72
CA LEU A 60 6.05 4.32 9.32
C LEU A 60 6.21 5.83 9.28
N TYR A 61 6.28 6.45 10.44
CA TYR A 61 6.41 7.89 10.55
C TYR A 61 7.85 8.25 10.89
N LYS A 62 8.22 9.43 10.47
CA LYS A 62 9.56 9.89 10.76
C LYS A 62 9.75 10.13 12.25
#